data_c96300df2dbda3e45e403d857051f475
#
_entry.id   c96300df2dbda3e45e403d857051f475
#
_cell.length_a   1.000
_cell.length_b   1.000
_cell.length_c   1.000
_cell.angle_alpha   90.00
_cell.angle_beta   90.00
_cell.angle_gamma   90.00
#
_symmetry.space_group_name_H-M   'P 1'
#
loop_
_entity.id
_entity.type
_entity.pdbx_description
1 polymer ?
#
loop_
_entity_poly.entity_id
_entity_poly.type
_entity_poly.pdbx_seq_one_letter_code
_entity_poly.pdbx_strand_id
1 'polypeptide(L)'
;MQTRKQKMIPRGLRNNNPLNIRIGNTWLGEREHPTDGEFEEFVSLAYGLRAALIILRRYIRRYHLNTVRLIVERWAPRNENETEKYIQFVCKDTGLMPNTTIQYEDEKTMCKLVGAMAFVECGQRIEKDEIIKGYSLA
;
A
#
# COMPACT_ATOMS: atom_id res chain seq x y z
N MET A 1 25.11 -22.95 6.39
CA MET A 1 23.75 -23.01 6.91
C MET A 1 22.99 -21.73 6.57
N GLN A 2 21.80 -21.88 6.12
CA GLN A 2 20.98 -20.73 5.80
C GLN A 2 20.44 -20.06 7.06
N THR A 3 20.55 -18.78 7.15
CA THR A 3 20.02 -18.05 8.30
C THR A 3 18.53 -17.87 8.18
N ARG A 4 17.87 -17.69 9.30
CA ARG A 4 16.45 -17.39 9.29
C ARG A 4 16.14 -16.10 8.56
N LYS A 5 17.04 -15.12 8.63
CA LYS A 5 16.87 -13.84 7.96
C LYS A 5 16.69 -13.99 6.45
N GLN A 6 17.38 -14.93 5.86
CA GLN A 6 17.29 -15.17 4.42
C GLN A 6 15.91 -15.69 4.03
N LYS A 7 15.22 -16.34 4.98
CA LYS A 7 13.90 -16.90 4.75
C LYS A 7 12.78 -15.92 5.07
N MET A 8 13.14 -14.81 5.70
CA MET A 8 12.14 -13.92 6.30
C MET A 8 11.80 -12.74 5.40
N ILE A 9 11.71 -12.99 4.10
CA ILE A 9 11.21 -11.96 3.20
C ILE A 9 9.71 -11.84 3.42
N PRO A 10 9.22 -10.67 3.81
CA PRO A 10 7.78 -10.49 4.04
C PRO A 10 6.97 -10.90 2.82
N ARG A 11 5.82 -11.50 3.09
CA ARG A 11 4.92 -12.00 2.05
C ARG A 11 4.58 -10.94 1.01
N GLY A 12 4.31 -9.72 1.46
CA GLY A 12 4.01 -8.62 0.55
C GLY A 12 5.14 -8.33 -0.40
N LEU A 13 6.39 -8.41 0.06
CA LEU A 13 7.54 -8.18 -0.81
C LEU A 13 7.79 -9.36 -1.75
N ARG A 14 7.57 -10.59 -1.28
CA ARG A 14 7.68 -11.77 -2.15
C ARG A 14 6.70 -11.69 -3.31
N ASN A 15 5.54 -11.10 -3.06
CA ASN A 15 4.48 -10.98 -4.05
C ASN A 15 4.56 -9.70 -4.86
N ASN A 16 5.55 -8.84 -4.58
CA ASN A 16 5.61 -7.49 -5.14
C ASN A 16 4.31 -6.72 -4.88
N ASN A 17 3.73 -6.95 -3.71
CA ASN A 17 2.43 -6.43 -3.29
C ASN A 17 2.56 -5.87 -1.87
N PRO A 18 3.25 -4.76 -1.69
CA PRO A 18 3.65 -4.29 -0.34
C PRO A 18 2.49 -3.81 0.53
N LEU A 19 1.32 -3.59 -0.02
CA LEU A 19 0.15 -3.24 0.78
C LEU A 19 -0.81 -4.41 0.95
N ASN A 20 -0.40 -5.61 0.58
CA ASN A 20 -1.17 -6.85 0.79
C ASN A 20 -2.57 -6.80 0.20
N ILE A 21 -2.66 -6.40 -1.06
CA ILE A 21 -3.93 -6.39 -1.78
C ILE A 21 -4.41 -7.83 -1.95
N ARG A 22 -5.65 -8.09 -1.56
CA ARG A 22 -6.25 -9.42 -1.70
C ARG A 22 -6.71 -9.67 -3.13
N ILE A 23 -6.71 -10.94 -3.51
CA ILE A 23 -7.22 -11.38 -4.81
C ILE A 23 -8.70 -10.97 -4.91
N GLY A 24 -9.11 -10.52 -6.06
CA GLY A 24 -10.52 -10.14 -6.28
C GLY A 24 -10.73 -9.30 -7.51
N ASN A 25 -9.69 -8.71 -8.04
CA ASN A 25 -9.76 -7.90 -9.25
C ASN A 25 -8.66 -8.32 -10.22
N THR A 26 -8.80 -7.88 -11.46
CA THR A 26 -7.76 -8.08 -12.46
C THR A 26 -6.91 -6.82 -12.54
N TRP A 27 -5.62 -6.98 -12.38
CA TRP A 27 -4.68 -5.85 -12.36
C TRP A 27 -3.64 -5.99 -13.46
N LEU A 28 -3.25 -4.87 -14.01
CA LEU A 28 -2.11 -4.85 -14.93
C LEU A 28 -0.86 -5.27 -14.15
N GLY A 29 -0.05 -6.12 -14.74
CA GLY A 29 1.21 -6.55 -14.13
C GLY A 29 1.10 -7.71 -13.17
N GLU A 30 -0.02 -8.41 -13.12
CA GLU A 30 -0.15 -9.63 -12.32
C GLU A 30 0.75 -10.73 -12.89
N ARG A 31 1.26 -11.58 -12.01
CA ARG A 31 2.02 -12.75 -12.42
C ARG A 31 1.10 -13.72 -13.16
N GLU A 32 1.64 -14.38 -14.18
CA GLU A 32 0.89 -15.31 -15.00
C GLU A 32 0.48 -16.57 -14.22
N HIS A 33 1.36 -17.05 -13.35
CA HIS A 33 1.13 -18.26 -12.58
C HIS A 33 1.27 -17.98 -11.08
N PRO A 34 0.30 -17.29 -10.47
CA PRO A 34 0.40 -16.96 -9.05
C PRO A 34 0.25 -18.20 -8.18
N THR A 35 0.89 -18.20 -7.03
CA THR A 35 0.90 -19.34 -6.12
C THR A 35 0.39 -19.01 -4.72
N ASP A 36 0.17 -17.74 -4.42
CA ASP A 36 -0.20 -17.35 -3.06
C ASP A 36 -1.61 -17.81 -2.68
N GLY A 37 -2.56 -17.65 -3.58
CA GLY A 37 -3.95 -18.06 -3.37
C GLY A 37 -4.79 -17.11 -2.53
N GLU A 38 -4.20 -16.15 -1.86
CA GLU A 38 -4.90 -15.21 -0.98
C GLU A 38 -4.63 -13.76 -1.38
N PHE A 39 -3.38 -13.44 -1.66
CA PHE A 39 -2.96 -12.09 -2.04
C PHE A 39 -2.50 -12.04 -3.49
N GLU A 40 -2.69 -10.88 -4.10
CA GLU A 40 -2.23 -10.64 -5.46
C GLU A 40 -0.71 -10.74 -5.55
N GLU A 41 -0.22 -11.16 -6.71
CA GLU A 41 1.20 -11.23 -7.01
C GLU A 41 1.47 -10.47 -8.28
N PHE A 42 2.47 -9.60 -8.22
CA PHE A 42 2.82 -8.75 -9.37
C PHE A 42 4.20 -9.09 -9.91
N VAL A 43 4.43 -8.76 -11.17
CA VAL A 43 5.72 -9.02 -11.84
C VAL A 43 6.79 -8.06 -11.35
N SER A 44 6.41 -6.90 -10.81
CA SER A 44 7.37 -5.96 -10.23
C SER A 44 6.71 -5.18 -9.11
N LEU A 45 7.55 -4.62 -8.24
CA LEU A 45 7.10 -3.83 -7.12
C LEU A 45 6.30 -2.60 -7.58
N ALA A 46 6.74 -1.97 -8.68
CA ALA A 46 6.04 -0.81 -9.22
C ALA A 46 4.60 -1.13 -9.61
N TYR A 47 4.34 -2.31 -10.15
CA TYR A 47 2.96 -2.69 -10.49
C TYR A 47 2.10 -2.96 -9.26
N GLY A 48 2.67 -3.51 -8.21
CA GLY A 48 1.96 -3.67 -6.94
C GLY A 48 1.62 -2.32 -6.32
N LEU A 49 2.55 -1.39 -6.37
CA LEU A 49 2.32 -0.02 -5.89
C LEU A 49 1.30 0.71 -6.76
N ARG A 50 1.36 0.50 -8.07
CA ARG A 50 0.36 1.04 -9.00
C ARG A 50 -1.06 0.61 -8.61
N ALA A 51 -1.23 -0.67 -8.34
CA ALA A 51 -2.54 -1.19 -7.94
C ALA A 51 -3.03 -0.54 -6.64
N ALA A 52 -2.17 -0.44 -5.65
CA ALA A 52 -2.50 0.22 -4.40
C ALA A 52 -2.90 1.68 -4.61
N LEU A 53 -2.15 2.40 -5.43
CA LEU A 53 -2.43 3.81 -5.73
C LEU A 53 -3.76 3.98 -6.48
N ILE A 54 -4.10 3.05 -7.36
CA ILE A 54 -5.39 3.08 -8.04
C ILE A 54 -6.53 2.87 -7.03
N ILE A 55 -6.36 1.97 -6.07
CA ILE A 55 -7.37 1.78 -5.02
C ILE A 55 -7.53 3.06 -4.19
N LEU A 56 -6.43 3.68 -3.80
CA LEU A 56 -6.47 4.92 -3.02
C LEU A 56 -7.10 6.06 -3.82
N ARG A 57 -6.80 6.14 -5.11
CA ARG A 57 -7.43 7.13 -6.00
C ARG A 57 -8.94 6.95 -6.03
N ARG A 58 -9.39 5.70 -6.09
CA ARG A 58 -10.81 5.37 -6.08
C ARG A 58 -11.46 5.75 -4.75
N TYR A 59 -10.77 5.50 -3.65
CA TYR A 59 -11.24 5.93 -2.33
C TYR A 59 -11.46 7.45 -2.31
N ILE A 60 -10.48 8.19 -2.77
CA ILE A 60 -10.50 9.66 -2.72
C ILE A 60 -11.57 10.22 -3.65
N ARG A 61 -11.57 9.78 -4.91
CA ARG A 61 -12.41 10.39 -5.94
C ARG A 61 -13.84 9.88 -5.95
N ARG A 62 -14.00 8.56 -5.76
CA ARG A 62 -15.32 7.95 -5.89
C ARG A 62 -16.08 7.92 -4.58
N TYR A 63 -15.40 7.62 -3.50
CA TYR A 63 -16.04 7.41 -2.22
C TYR A 63 -15.81 8.54 -1.22
N HIS A 64 -15.11 9.59 -1.62
CA HIS A 64 -14.80 10.76 -0.79
C HIS A 64 -14.07 10.39 0.51
N LEU A 65 -13.29 9.30 0.47
CA LEU A 65 -12.45 8.90 1.59
C LEU A 65 -11.10 9.58 1.38
N ASN A 66 -11.04 10.84 1.73
CA ASN A 66 -9.94 11.72 1.33
C ASN A 66 -9.15 12.30 2.49
N THR A 67 -9.07 11.57 3.59
CA THR A 67 -8.18 11.91 4.71
C THR A 67 -7.45 10.66 5.14
N VAL A 68 -6.35 10.81 5.86
CA VAL A 68 -5.63 9.64 6.39
C VAL A 68 -6.58 8.75 7.18
N ARG A 69 -7.38 9.34 8.05
CA ARG A 69 -8.31 8.59 8.90
C ARG A 69 -9.29 7.77 8.07
N LEU A 70 -9.94 8.40 7.11
CA LEU A 70 -10.94 7.72 6.29
C LEU A 70 -10.32 6.61 5.43
N ILE A 71 -9.14 6.87 4.88
CA ILE A 71 -8.43 5.91 4.05
C ILE A 71 -8.04 4.69 4.88
N VAL A 72 -7.41 4.92 6.01
CA VAL A 72 -6.92 3.82 6.84
C VAL A 72 -8.08 3.03 7.46
N GLU A 73 -9.14 3.69 7.86
CA GLU A 73 -10.33 3.00 8.39
C GLU A 73 -10.95 2.06 7.37
N ARG A 74 -10.91 2.44 6.10
CA ARG A 74 -11.42 1.57 5.04
C ARG A 74 -10.44 0.46 4.69
N TRP A 75 -9.13 0.77 4.67
CA TRP A 75 -8.09 -0.20 4.32
C TRP A 75 -7.92 -1.25 5.41
N ALA A 76 -7.95 -0.83 6.67
CA ALA A 76 -7.71 -1.68 7.83
C ALA A 76 -8.82 -1.48 8.87
N PRO A 77 -9.96 -2.13 8.68
CA PRO A 77 -11.12 -1.96 9.57
C PRO A 77 -10.81 -2.31 11.03
N ARG A 78 -11.48 -1.60 11.93
CA ARG A 78 -11.23 -1.70 13.38
C ARG A 78 -11.40 -3.09 13.95
N ASN A 79 -12.31 -3.85 13.42
CA ASN A 79 -12.60 -5.19 13.94
C ASN A 79 -11.49 -6.20 13.67
N GLU A 80 -10.52 -5.85 12.84
CA GLU A 80 -9.44 -6.75 12.44
C GLU A 80 -8.06 -6.21 12.78
N ASN A 81 -7.95 -4.92 13.11
CA ASN A 81 -6.67 -4.24 13.18
C ASN A 81 -6.63 -3.20 14.28
N GLU A 82 -5.43 -2.82 14.65
CA GLU A 82 -5.22 -1.69 15.54
C GLU A 82 -5.24 -0.43 14.68
N THR A 83 -6.41 -0.09 14.19
CA THR A 83 -6.60 0.97 13.21
C THR A 83 -6.09 2.33 13.69
N GLU A 84 -6.33 2.65 14.95
CA GLU A 84 -5.88 3.94 15.49
C GLU A 84 -4.35 4.04 15.52
N LYS A 85 -3.67 2.97 15.83
CA LYS A 85 -2.19 2.93 15.80
C LYS A 85 -1.67 3.09 14.37
N TYR A 86 -2.38 2.50 13.43
CA TYR A 86 -2.03 2.61 12.01
C TYR A 86 -2.15 4.08 11.57
N ILE A 87 -3.26 4.74 11.91
CA ILE A 87 -3.48 6.14 11.59
C ILE A 87 -2.37 7.00 12.20
N GLN A 88 -2.06 6.78 13.47
CA GLN A 88 -1.04 7.55 14.17
C GLN A 88 0.33 7.36 13.52
N PHE A 89 0.68 6.15 13.15
CA PHE A 89 1.95 5.89 12.49
C PHE A 89 2.04 6.63 11.17
N VAL A 90 0.99 6.53 10.33
CA VAL A 90 0.98 7.17 9.02
C VAL A 90 1.10 8.69 9.16
N CYS A 91 0.36 9.27 10.09
CA CYS A 91 0.43 10.71 10.33
C CYS A 91 1.81 11.15 10.79
N LYS A 92 2.40 10.42 11.70
CA LYS A 92 3.72 10.75 12.22
C LYS A 92 4.77 10.61 11.11
N ASP A 93 4.67 9.56 10.32
CA ASP A 93 5.65 9.27 9.28
C ASP A 93 5.57 10.25 8.10
N THR A 94 4.39 10.68 7.74
CA THR A 94 4.17 11.55 6.59
C THR A 94 4.13 13.04 6.93
N GLY A 95 3.87 13.36 8.19
CA GLY A 95 3.63 14.74 8.61
C GLY A 95 2.22 15.22 8.32
N LEU A 96 1.35 14.34 7.84
CA LEU A 96 -0.04 14.70 7.57
C LEU A 96 -0.87 14.65 8.85
N MET A 97 -1.90 15.49 8.91
CA MET A 97 -2.88 15.44 10.01
C MET A 97 -3.96 14.42 9.67
N PRO A 98 -4.58 13.77 10.67
CA PRO A 98 -5.56 12.71 10.39
C PRO A 98 -6.74 13.15 9.54
N ASN A 99 -7.17 14.38 9.68
CA ASN A 99 -8.38 14.88 9.02
C ASN A 99 -8.14 15.93 7.94
N THR A 100 -6.89 16.14 7.55
CA THR A 100 -6.58 17.07 6.45
C THR A 100 -6.94 16.41 5.13
N THR A 101 -7.59 17.17 4.27
CA THR A 101 -8.01 16.68 2.95
C THR A 101 -6.78 16.39 2.07
N ILE A 102 -6.79 15.21 1.46
CA ILE A 102 -5.75 14.75 0.56
C ILE A 102 -6.30 14.78 -0.86
N GLN A 103 -5.50 15.26 -1.80
CA GLN A 103 -5.84 15.22 -3.22
C GLN A 103 -4.93 14.22 -3.92
N TYR A 104 -5.52 13.38 -4.75
CA TYR A 104 -4.72 12.34 -5.44
C TYR A 104 -3.65 12.96 -6.33
N GLU A 105 -3.93 14.13 -6.91
CA GLU A 105 -3.00 14.84 -7.80
C GLU A 105 -1.75 15.34 -7.10
N ASP A 106 -1.78 15.41 -5.78
CA ASP A 106 -0.60 15.77 -5.01
C ASP A 106 0.31 14.54 -4.91
N GLU A 107 1.15 14.37 -5.92
CA GLU A 107 2.04 13.21 -6.04
C GLU A 107 2.90 13.02 -4.81
N LYS A 108 3.49 14.08 -4.31
CA LYS A 108 4.39 14.01 -3.15
C LYS A 108 3.65 13.44 -1.93
N THR A 109 2.44 13.93 -1.68
CA THR A 109 1.61 13.47 -0.58
C THR A 109 1.21 12.01 -0.78
N MET A 110 0.78 11.65 -1.98
CA MET A 110 0.35 10.28 -2.26
C MET A 110 1.51 9.29 -2.14
N CYS A 111 2.70 9.67 -2.58
CA CYS A 111 3.87 8.80 -2.46
C CYS A 111 4.27 8.60 -0.99
N LYS A 112 4.20 9.65 -0.18
CA LYS A 112 4.45 9.54 1.27
C LYS A 112 3.41 8.64 1.93
N LEU A 113 2.15 8.83 1.59
CA LEU A 113 1.05 8.06 2.16
C LEU A 113 1.21 6.58 1.85
N VAL A 114 1.39 6.23 0.58
CA VAL A 114 1.50 4.83 0.20
C VAL A 114 2.77 4.19 0.77
N GLY A 115 3.86 4.96 0.87
CA GLY A 115 5.09 4.46 1.48
C GLY A 115 4.93 4.15 2.96
N ALA A 116 4.24 5.00 3.70
CA ALA A 116 3.96 4.76 5.12
C ALA A 116 3.03 3.56 5.31
N MET A 117 1.99 3.45 4.49
CA MET A 117 1.08 2.32 4.54
C MET A 117 1.80 1.01 4.22
N ALA A 118 2.68 1.01 3.22
CA ALA A 118 3.48 -0.16 2.88
C ALA A 118 4.35 -0.61 4.05
N PHE A 119 4.94 0.34 4.77
CA PHE A 119 5.76 0.00 5.93
C PHE A 119 4.94 -0.69 7.02
N VAL A 120 3.73 -0.20 7.27
CA VAL A 120 2.83 -0.86 8.24
C VAL A 120 2.49 -2.27 7.77
N GLU A 121 2.20 -2.42 6.49
CA GLU A 121 1.72 -3.69 5.94
C GLU A 121 2.82 -4.75 5.80
N CYS A 122 3.97 -4.37 5.30
CA CYS A 122 5.03 -5.35 5.02
C CYS A 122 6.26 -5.23 5.91
N GLY A 123 6.32 -4.21 6.76
CA GLY A 123 7.41 -4.07 7.73
C GLY A 123 8.71 -3.56 7.14
N GLN A 124 8.75 -3.13 5.90
CA GLN A 124 9.97 -2.63 5.27
C GLN A 124 9.73 -1.36 4.48
N ARG A 125 10.74 -0.50 4.43
CA ARG A 125 10.70 0.71 3.62
C ARG A 125 10.84 0.36 2.16
N ILE A 126 10.00 0.97 1.35
CA ILE A 126 10.05 0.80 -0.09
C ILE A 126 10.89 1.93 -0.68
N GLU A 127 11.74 1.60 -1.64
CA GLU A 127 12.56 2.57 -2.33
C GLU A 127 11.69 3.65 -2.96
N LYS A 128 12.08 4.90 -2.75
CA LYS A 128 11.33 6.05 -3.22
C LYS A 128 11.10 6.02 -4.72
N ASP A 129 12.10 5.60 -5.48
CA ASP A 129 12.00 5.54 -6.93
C ASP A 129 10.96 4.53 -7.40
N GLU A 130 10.79 3.43 -6.66
CA GLU A 130 9.77 2.44 -6.97
C GLU A 130 8.36 3.02 -6.73
N ILE A 131 8.21 3.79 -5.67
CA ILE A 131 6.93 4.42 -5.35
C ILE A 131 6.56 5.45 -6.43
N ILE A 132 7.52 6.27 -6.82
CA ILE A 132 7.33 7.27 -7.87
C ILE A 132 6.93 6.58 -9.18
N LYS A 133 7.60 5.48 -9.51
CA LYS A 133 7.30 4.71 -10.70
C LYS A 133 5.87 4.15 -10.65
N GLY A 134 5.47 3.61 -9.51
CA GLY A 134 4.10 3.12 -9.32
C GLY A 134 3.06 4.23 -9.53
N TYR A 135 3.33 5.42 -9.00
CA TYR A 135 2.44 6.56 -9.18
C TYR A 135 2.36 6.98 -10.66
N SER A 136 3.50 7.00 -11.35
CA SER A 136 3.57 7.34 -12.77
C SER A 136 2.79 6.36 -13.63
N LEU A 137 2.78 5.08 -13.27
CA LEU A 137 2.05 4.05 -14.00
C LEU A 137 0.55 4.07 -13.70
N ALA A 138 0.15 4.62 -12.59
CA ALA A 138 -1.24 4.71 -12.21
C ALA A 138 -1.96 5.83 -12.98
#